data_b91fc2c594ca04c9a8eeab8a39c1a314
#
_entry.id   b91fc2c594ca04c9a8eeab8a39c1a314
#
_cell.length_a   1.000
_cell.length_b   1.000
_cell.length_c   1.000
_cell.angle_alpha   90.00
_cell.angle_beta   90.00
_cell.angle_gamma   90.00
#
_symmetry.space_group_name_H-M   'P 1'
#
loop_
_entity.id
_entity.type
_entity.pdbx_description
1 polymer ?
#
loop_
_entity_poly.entity_id
_entity_poly.type
_entity_poly.pdbx_seq_one_letter_code
_entity_poly.pdbx_strand_id
1 'polypeptide(L)'
;MERSSATVDSAERAVTASALAVPHLPVHIKSEEKISVVVSRDGGLESCEILGSVSVSLTDPQFSTICVQMTNNDKHGAQLQVHPNLDKKEWQQRSVLKLKSANKPFPVNVDVGVLKWRLQLASEESLPITLNCWPNENPDGCVVNIEYTLQMEQMTLNNVVIVIPLPPATTPVVSECEGSYEYIKSKSQLVWAIAVIDESNKNGTLEFTTDNGQTNHFFPSIVNHELKAVWGKENRSKSLGEAASIEPNLINENSEFLKPNRVHL
;
A
#
# COMPACT_ATOMS: atom_id res chain seq x y z
N MET A 1 -57.54 44.28 5.55
CA MET A 1 -57.12 42.92 5.92
C MET A 1 -55.94 42.53 5.06
N GLU A 2 -54.77 42.94 5.49
CA GLU A 2 -53.50 42.68 4.82
C GLU A 2 -52.83 41.48 5.52
N ARG A 3 -52.52 40.46 4.74
CA ARG A 3 -51.66 39.36 5.22
C ARG A 3 -50.23 39.63 4.81
N SER A 4 -49.41 39.92 5.81
CA SER A 4 -47.98 40.01 5.68
C SER A 4 -47.41 38.60 5.57
N SER A 5 -46.73 38.30 4.46
CA SER A 5 -45.93 37.09 4.24
C SER A 5 -44.52 37.40 4.65
N ALA A 6 -44.05 36.73 5.74
CA ALA A 6 -42.66 36.73 6.15
C ALA A 6 -41.89 35.76 5.26
N THR A 7 -40.97 36.26 4.46
CA THR A 7 -39.95 35.50 3.74
C THR A 7 -38.87 35.10 4.72
N VAL A 8 -38.71 33.78 4.91
CA VAL A 8 -37.61 33.21 5.67
C VAL A 8 -36.41 33.10 4.73
N ASP A 9 -35.42 33.91 4.98
CA ASP A 9 -34.15 33.93 4.28
C ASP A 9 -33.28 32.79 4.89
N SER A 10 -33.23 31.65 4.20
CA SER A 10 -32.36 30.54 4.55
C SER A 10 -30.97 30.84 4.00
N ALA A 11 -30.12 31.44 4.80
CA ALA A 11 -28.70 31.54 4.53
C ALA A 11 -28.07 30.13 4.62
N GLU A 12 -27.92 29.49 3.47
CA GLU A 12 -27.03 28.34 3.31
C GLU A 12 -25.59 28.77 3.61
N ARG A 13 -25.15 28.48 4.83
CA ARG A 13 -23.74 28.52 5.19
C ARG A 13 -23.04 27.38 4.46
N ALA A 14 -22.48 27.66 3.29
CA ALA A 14 -21.48 26.82 2.66
C ALA A 14 -20.28 26.70 3.61
N VAL A 15 -20.18 25.57 4.29
CA VAL A 15 -18.97 25.17 5.00
C VAL A 15 -17.97 24.78 3.91
N THR A 16 -17.17 25.74 3.48
CA THR A 16 -15.97 25.47 2.70
C THR A 16 -15.03 24.68 3.60
N ALA A 17 -14.96 23.37 3.39
CA ALA A 17 -13.87 22.55 3.92
C ALA A 17 -12.57 23.17 3.40
N SER A 18 -11.85 23.86 4.25
CA SER A 18 -10.49 24.28 4.02
C SER A 18 -9.67 23.02 3.85
N ALA A 19 -9.44 22.61 2.61
CA ALA A 19 -8.42 21.63 2.30
C ALA A 19 -7.12 22.22 2.85
N LEU A 20 -6.58 21.61 3.90
CA LEU A 20 -5.24 21.91 4.41
C LEU A 20 -4.31 21.79 3.21
N ALA A 21 -3.84 22.94 2.73
CA ALA A 21 -2.88 22.99 1.63
C ALA A 21 -1.63 22.24 2.09
N VAL A 22 -1.44 21.04 1.56
CA VAL A 22 -0.19 20.31 1.73
C VAL A 22 0.90 21.21 1.19
N PRO A 23 1.94 21.55 1.99
CA PRO A 23 3.02 22.41 1.51
C PRO A 23 3.55 21.86 0.19
N HIS A 24 3.58 22.67 -0.86
CA HIS A 24 4.17 22.27 -2.14
C HIS A 24 5.68 22.17 -1.98
N LEU A 25 6.13 21.01 -1.52
CA LEU A 25 7.55 20.73 -1.38
C LEU A 25 8.16 20.56 -2.78
N PRO A 26 9.35 21.15 -3.04
CA PRO A 26 9.97 21.08 -4.37
C PRO A 26 10.47 19.68 -4.75
N VAL A 27 10.65 18.79 -3.76
CA VAL A 27 11.09 17.41 -3.94
C VAL A 27 10.17 16.50 -3.16
N HIS A 28 9.57 15.53 -3.83
CA HIS A 28 8.80 14.46 -3.25
C HIS A 28 9.47 13.12 -3.54
N ILE A 29 9.66 12.32 -2.50
CA ILE A 29 10.13 10.93 -2.64
C ILE A 29 9.03 10.05 -2.07
N LYS A 30 8.58 9.08 -2.87
CA LYS A 30 7.53 8.15 -2.54
C LYS A 30 8.08 6.73 -2.59
N SER A 31 7.87 5.95 -1.53
CA SER A 31 8.08 4.51 -1.52
C SER A 31 6.74 3.81 -1.45
N GLU A 32 6.58 2.79 -2.25
CA GLU A 32 5.40 1.93 -2.27
C GLU A 32 5.84 0.49 -2.27
N GLU A 33 5.18 -0.34 -1.47
CA GLU A 33 5.33 -1.79 -1.47
C GLU A 33 3.96 -2.42 -1.69
N LYS A 34 3.93 -3.44 -2.53
CA LYS A 34 2.78 -4.31 -2.75
C LYS A 34 3.16 -5.69 -2.31
N ILE A 35 2.35 -6.26 -1.45
CA ILE A 35 2.56 -7.59 -0.90
C ILE A 35 1.44 -8.50 -1.39
N SER A 36 1.81 -9.66 -1.90
CA SER A 36 0.88 -10.71 -2.30
C SER A 36 1.21 -11.98 -1.54
N VAL A 37 0.24 -12.49 -0.79
CA VAL A 37 0.36 -13.69 0.04
C VAL A 37 -0.63 -14.74 -0.47
N VAL A 38 -0.17 -15.96 -0.64
CA VAL A 38 -1.00 -17.13 -0.96
C VAL A 38 -1.02 -18.05 0.25
N VAL A 39 -2.22 -18.31 0.77
CA VAL A 39 -2.45 -19.10 1.98
C VAL A 39 -3.06 -20.43 1.59
N SER A 40 -2.46 -21.53 2.08
CA SER A 40 -2.94 -22.89 1.88
C SER A 40 -4.13 -23.22 2.79
N ARG A 41 -4.74 -24.40 2.54
CA ARG A 41 -5.85 -24.92 3.35
C ARG A 41 -5.51 -25.07 4.83
N ASP A 42 -4.30 -25.43 5.15
CA ASP A 42 -3.85 -25.67 6.53
C ASP A 42 -3.47 -24.36 7.25
N GLY A 43 -3.76 -23.20 6.64
CA GLY A 43 -3.40 -21.87 7.13
C GLY A 43 -1.94 -21.51 6.86
N GLY A 44 -1.15 -22.41 6.26
CA GLY A 44 0.26 -22.21 5.96
C GLY A 44 0.52 -21.29 4.77
N LEU A 45 1.70 -20.67 4.76
CA LEU A 45 2.16 -19.83 3.66
C LEU A 45 2.59 -20.72 2.47
N GLU A 46 1.91 -20.58 1.32
CA GLU A 46 2.38 -21.16 0.06
C GLU A 46 3.42 -20.27 -0.63
N SER A 47 3.15 -18.99 -0.69
CA SER A 47 4.07 -18.01 -1.25
C SER A 47 3.78 -16.60 -0.73
N CYS A 48 4.84 -15.80 -0.59
CA CYS A 48 4.74 -14.36 -0.35
C CYS A 48 5.70 -13.62 -1.28
N GLU A 49 5.16 -12.71 -2.07
CA GLU A 49 5.93 -11.84 -2.94
C GLU A 49 5.75 -10.38 -2.53
N ILE A 50 6.85 -9.66 -2.39
CA ILE A 50 6.87 -8.22 -2.15
C ILE A 50 7.49 -7.53 -3.36
N LEU A 51 6.73 -6.60 -3.95
CA LEU A 51 7.19 -5.73 -5.02
C LEU A 51 7.23 -4.31 -4.50
N GLY A 52 8.41 -3.70 -4.51
CA GLY A 52 8.55 -2.35 -4.03
C GLY A 52 9.14 -1.40 -5.07
N SER A 53 8.90 -0.11 -4.88
CA SER A 53 9.47 0.94 -5.70
C SER A 53 9.67 2.23 -4.94
N VAL A 54 10.72 2.98 -5.33
CA VAL A 54 10.90 4.38 -4.96
C VAL A 54 10.76 5.22 -6.20
N SER A 55 9.96 6.28 -6.11
CA SER A 55 9.83 7.32 -7.13
C SER A 55 10.23 8.68 -6.58
N VAL A 56 10.75 9.53 -7.47
CA VAL A 56 11.11 10.93 -7.22
C VAL A 56 10.25 11.80 -8.12
N SER A 57 9.63 12.81 -7.54
CA SER A 57 8.87 13.85 -8.25
C SER A 57 9.40 15.21 -7.84
N LEU A 58 9.64 16.07 -8.82
CA LEU A 58 10.20 17.42 -8.65
C LEU A 58 9.23 18.45 -9.18
N THR A 59 9.06 19.54 -8.45
CA THR A 59 8.26 20.71 -8.89
C THR A 59 9.12 21.90 -9.28
N ASP A 60 10.41 21.89 -8.92
CA ASP A 60 11.36 22.98 -9.18
C ASP A 60 12.60 22.47 -9.94
N PRO A 61 12.93 23.06 -11.12
CA PRO A 61 14.06 22.65 -11.95
C PRO A 61 15.43 22.72 -11.26
N GLN A 62 15.62 23.57 -10.25
CA GLN A 62 16.88 23.67 -9.50
C GLN A 62 17.26 22.34 -8.80
N PHE A 63 16.29 21.47 -8.52
CA PHE A 63 16.50 20.17 -7.88
C PHE A 63 16.65 19.02 -8.90
N SER A 64 16.72 19.31 -10.19
CA SER A 64 16.74 18.30 -11.24
C SER A 64 17.97 17.36 -11.25
N THR A 65 19.01 17.68 -10.45
CA THR A 65 20.26 16.88 -10.32
C THR A 65 20.49 16.32 -8.91
N ILE A 66 19.43 16.23 -8.11
CA ILE A 66 19.55 15.72 -6.74
C ILE A 66 20.13 14.31 -6.66
N CYS A 67 20.76 14.01 -5.52
CA CYS A 67 21.18 12.67 -5.12
C CYS A 67 20.39 12.25 -3.88
N VAL A 68 19.91 11.01 -3.87
CA VAL A 68 19.18 10.44 -2.74
C VAL A 68 20.03 9.36 -2.08
N GLN A 69 20.39 9.58 -0.82
CA GLN A 69 21.04 8.55 0.00
C GLN A 69 19.93 7.67 0.59
N MET A 70 20.05 6.37 0.37
CA MET A 70 19.14 5.37 0.90
C MET A 70 19.79 4.60 2.05
N THR A 71 18.99 4.14 3.00
CA THR A 71 19.39 3.08 3.93
C THR A 71 18.83 1.76 3.40
N ASN A 72 19.71 0.78 3.23
CA ASN A 72 19.31 -0.57 2.85
C ASN A 72 19.39 -1.48 4.09
N ASN A 73 18.24 -1.86 4.63
CA ASN A 73 18.11 -2.75 5.78
C ASN A 73 17.69 -4.17 5.34
N ASP A 74 17.72 -4.47 4.05
CA ASP A 74 17.35 -5.78 3.54
C ASP A 74 18.22 -6.89 4.13
N LYS A 75 17.57 -7.86 4.77
CA LYS A 75 18.20 -9.08 5.34
C LYS A 75 17.79 -10.35 4.58
N HIS A 76 16.88 -10.22 3.61
CA HIS A 76 16.26 -11.35 2.93
C HIS A 76 16.74 -11.52 1.48
N GLY A 77 17.64 -10.65 1.00
CA GLY A 77 18.22 -10.77 -0.33
C GLY A 77 17.31 -10.28 -1.47
N ALA A 78 16.65 -9.15 -1.28
CA ALA A 78 15.81 -8.55 -2.30
C ALA A 78 16.57 -8.29 -3.60
N GLN A 79 15.94 -8.62 -4.72
CA GLN A 79 16.46 -8.31 -6.06
C GLN A 79 16.20 -6.83 -6.36
N LEU A 80 17.26 -6.03 -6.41
CA LEU A 80 17.20 -4.58 -6.60
C LEU A 80 17.47 -4.20 -8.06
N GLN A 81 16.67 -3.29 -8.58
CA GLN A 81 16.83 -2.72 -9.93
C GLN A 81 16.83 -1.20 -9.86
N VAL A 82 17.97 -0.61 -10.18
CA VAL A 82 18.16 0.86 -10.28
C VAL A 82 17.78 1.33 -11.68
N HIS A 83 17.15 2.51 -11.79
CA HIS A 83 16.80 3.12 -13.07
C HIS A 83 18.02 3.25 -14.00
N PRO A 84 17.89 2.99 -15.31
CA PRO A 84 19.02 2.98 -16.25
C PRO A 84 19.86 4.26 -16.31
N ASN A 85 19.27 5.43 -16.04
CA ASN A 85 19.97 6.73 -16.03
C ASN A 85 20.70 7.01 -14.72
N LEU A 86 20.61 6.13 -13.71
CA LEU A 86 21.33 6.28 -12.43
C LEU A 86 22.62 5.47 -12.42
N ASP A 87 23.58 5.94 -11.63
CA ASP A 87 24.89 5.31 -11.50
C ASP A 87 24.79 4.06 -10.60
N LYS A 88 24.93 2.88 -11.22
CA LYS A 88 24.87 1.60 -10.51
C LYS A 88 26.04 1.39 -9.55
N LYS A 89 27.21 2.00 -9.81
CA LYS A 89 28.38 1.86 -8.93
C LYS A 89 28.18 2.64 -7.64
N GLU A 90 27.66 3.88 -7.74
CA GLU A 90 27.32 4.69 -6.56
C GLU A 90 26.25 3.99 -5.71
N TRP A 91 25.24 3.38 -6.36
CA TRP A 91 24.26 2.57 -5.65
C TRP A 91 24.88 1.38 -4.92
N GLN A 92 25.69 0.57 -5.60
CA GLN A 92 26.30 -0.63 -5.03
C GLN A 92 27.28 -0.36 -3.90
N GLN A 93 28.04 0.75 -3.98
CA GLN A 93 29.08 1.07 -3.01
C GLN A 93 28.57 1.89 -1.83
N ARG A 94 27.58 2.75 -2.05
CA ARG A 94 27.17 3.78 -1.08
C ARG A 94 25.67 3.87 -0.85
N SER A 95 24.88 3.06 -1.57
CA SER A 95 23.39 3.16 -1.58
C SER A 95 22.91 4.57 -1.96
N VAL A 96 23.60 5.23 -2.92
CA VAL A 96 23.25 6.56 -3.42
C VAL A 96 22.59 6.45 -4.79
N LEU A 97 21.40 6.99 -4.92
CA LEU A 97 20.70 7.18 -6.20
C LEU A 97 21.14 8.51 -6.80
N LYS A 98 22.06 8.45 -7.76
CA LYS A 98 22.68 9.59 -8.43
C LYS A 98 22.59 9.42 -9.94
N LEU A 99 22.39 10.53 -10.67
CA LEU A 99 22.40 10.53 -12.12
C LEU A 99 23.81 10.18 -12.66
N LYS A 100 23.89 9.38 -13.72
CA LYS A 100 25.13 9.10 -14.45
C LYS A 100 25.72 10.34 -15.12
N SER A 101 24.83 11.23 -15.56
CA SER A 101 25.21 12.43 -16.32
C SER A 101 24.27 13.58 -15.98
N ALA A 102 24.85 14.75 -15.68
CA ALA A 102 24.11 15.98 -15.46
C ALA A 102 23.34 16.45 -16.72
N ASN A 103 23.73 15.98 -17.90
CA ASN A 103 23.06 16.33 -19.17
C ASN A 103 21.68 15.63 -19.35
N LYS A 104 21.34 14.71 -18.45
CA LYS A 104 20.04 14.04 -18.40
C LYS A 104 19.42 14.21 -17.01
N PRO A 105 19.00 15.44 -16.67
CA PRO A 105 18.42 15.72 -15.37
C PRO A 105 17.07 15.01 -15.19
N PHE A 106 16.60 14.94 -13.94
CA PHE A 106 15.23 14.48 -13.67
C PHE A 106 14.23 15.47 -14.26
N PRO A 107 13.17 14.99 -14.92
CA PRO A 107 12.08 15.84 -15.42
C PRO A 107 11.31 16.46 -14.26
N VAL A 108 10.76 17.66 -14.48
CA VAL A 108 9.91 18.38 -13.52
C VAL A 108 8.45 17.96 -13.74
N ASN A 109 7.67 17.86 -12.65
CA ASN A 109 6.25 17.48 -12.65
C ASN A 109 5.97 16.08 -13.25
N VAL A 110 6.92 15.18 -13.11
CA VAL A 110 6.80 13.78 -13.52
C VAL A 110 7.35 12.87 -12.43
N ASP A 111 6.62 11.83 -12.09
CA ASP A 111 7.08 10.79 -11.18
C ASP A 111 8.07 9.87 -11.92
N VAL A 112 9.31 9.83 -11.44
CA VAL A 112 10.36 8.98 -12.00
C VAL A 112 10.66 7.84 -11.03
N GLY A 113 10.38 6.61 -11.42
CA GLY A 113 10.77 5.41 -10.66
C GLY A 113 12.29 5.25 -10.67
N VAL A 114 12.93 5.46 -9.53
CA VAL A 114 14.41 5.47 -9.40
C VAL A 114 14.97 4.14 -8.91
N LEU A 115 14.19 3.38 -8.13
CA LEU A 115 14.56 2.08 -7.60
C LEU A 115 13.35 1.17 -7.57
N LYS A 116 13.56 -0.12 -7.84
CA LYS A 116 12.55 -1.18 -7.67
C LYS A 116 13.19 -2.37 -6.99
N TRP A 117 12.39 -3.13 -6.28
CA TRP A 117 12.82 -4.40 -5.68
C TRP A 117 11.73 -5.45 -5.76
N ARG A 118 12.19 -6.68 -5.72
CA ARG A 118 11.36 -7.88 -5.60
C ARG A 118 11.95 -8.78 -4.55
N LEU A 119 11.11 -9.23 -3.64
CA LEU A 119 11.48 -10.13 -2.56
C LEU A 119 10.47 -11.25 -2.47
N GLN A 120 10.94 -12.47 -2.21
CA GLN A 120 10.10 -13.60 -1.84
C GLN A 120 10.41 -14.00 -0.41
N LEU A 121 9.37 -14.07 0.43
CA LEU A 121 9.48 -14.54 1.81
C LEU A 121 9.00 -15.99 1.89
N ALA A 122 9.74 -16.79 2.66
CA ALA A 122 9.43 -18.20 2.89
C ALA A 122 8.92 -18.46 4.32
N SER A 123 8.91 -17.45 5.20
CA SER A 123 8.51 -17.58 6.61
C SER A 123 7.25 -16.78 6.91
N GLU A 124 6.30 -17.44 7.58
CA GLU A 124 5.06 -16.81 8.06
C GLU A 124 5.31 -15.75 9.14
N GLU A 125 6.37 -15.89 9.94
CA GLU A 125 6.71 -14.97 11.01
C GLU A 125 6.95 -13.53 10.53
N SER A 126 7.23 -13.38 9.22
CA SER A 126 7.46 -12.08 8.58
C SER A 126 6.20 -11.49 7.94
N LEU A 127 5.06 -12.16 8.05
CA LEU A 127 3.81 -11.67 7.47
C LEU A 127 3.17 -10.62 8.39
N PRO A 128 2.76 -9.45 7.87
CA PRO A 128 2.07 -8.45 8.65
C PRO A 128 0.64 -8.81 9.00
N ILE A 129 0.05 -9.74 8.26
CA ILE A 129 -1.34 -10.19 8.41
C ILE A 129 -1.43 -11.70 8.25
N THR A 130 -2.27 -12.34 9.07
CA THR A 130 -2.65 -13.74 8.92
C THR A 130 -4.12 -13.86 8.52
N LEU A 131 -4.45 -14.95 7.86
CA LEU A 131 -5.79 -15.26 7.42
C LEU A 131 -6.17 -16.68 7.88
N ASN A 132 -7.28 -16.79 8.60
CA ASN A 132 -7.88 -18.05 8.98
C ASN A 132 -9.18 -18.24 8.20
N CYS A 133 -9.42 -19.44 7.68
CA CYS A 133 -10.60 -19.78 6.93
C CYS A 133 -11.15 -21.10 7.43
N TRP A 134 -12.43 -21.10 7.85
CA TRP A 134 -13.12 -22.28 8.40
C TRP A 134 -14.36 -22.61 7.57
N PRO A 135 -14.21 -23.36 6.47
CA PRO A 135 -15.36 -23.89 5.76
C PRO A 135 -15.96 -25.08 6.52
N ASN A 136 -17.29 -25.03 6.69
CA ASN A 136 -18.05 -26.10 7.34
C ASN A 136 -19.09 -26.65 6.35
N GLU A 137 -18.88 -27.89 5.94
CA GLU A 137 -19.78 -28.59 5.02
C GLU A 137 -21.05 -29.07 5.73
N ASN A 138 -22.18 -28.88 5.10
CA ASN A 138 -23.47 -29.38 5.54
C ASN A 138 -24.27 -29.93 4.34
N PRO A 139 -25.41 -30.66 4.55
CA PRO A 139 -26.18 -31.24 3.45
C PRO A 139 -26.68 -30.25 2.41
N ASP A 140 -26.85 -28.97 2.78
CA ASP A 140 -27.42 -27.90 1.93
C ASP A 140 -26.34 -27.02 1.31
N GLY A 141 -25.04 -27.32 1.55
CA GLY A 141 -23.93 -26.54 1.01
C GLY A 141 -22.77 -26.36 1.98
N CYS A 142 -22.18 -25.20 2.01
CA CYS A 142 -21.05 -24.87 2.90
C CYS A 142 -21.23 -23.51 3.55
N VAL A 143 -20.97 -23.42 4.87
CA VAL A 143 -20.84 -22.17 5.60
C VAL A 143 -19.36 -21.87 5.77
N VAL A 144 -18.92 -20.70 5.34
CA VAL A 144 -17.52 -20.31 5.36
C VAL A 144 -17.35 -19.07 6.22
N ASN A 145 -16.51 -19.16 7.23
CA ASN A 145 -16.09 -18.03 8.05
C ASN A 145 -14.60 -17.75 7.77
N ILE A 146 -14.26 -16.50 7.51
CA ILE A 146 -12.90 -16.04 7.26
C ILE A 146 -12.60 -14.90 8.19
N GLU A 147 -11.44 -14.97 8.86
CA GLU A 147 -10.95 -13.93 9.76
C GLU A 147 -9.54 -13.51 9.36
N TYR A 148 -9.31 -12.19 9.31
CA TYR A 148 -7.95 -11.67 9.27
C TYR A 148 -7.51 -11.19 10.65
N THR A 149 -6.19 -11.26 10.89
CA THR A 149 -5.55 -10.68 12.08
C THR A 149 -4.27 -9.96 11.69
N LEU A 150 -4.18 -8.66 12.03
CA LEU A 150 -2.95 -7.88 11.89
C LEU A 150 -1.93 -8.35 12.92
N GLN A 151 -0.79 -8.88 12.46
CA GLN A 151 0.27 -9.40 13.32
C GLN A 151 1.26 -8.33 13.78
N MET A 152 1.46 -7.30 12.95
CA MET A 152 2.36 -6.19 13.23
C MET A 152 1.55 -4.93 13.52
N GLU A 153 1.17 -4.72 14.79
CA GLU A 153 0.25 -3.65 15.22
C GLU A 153 0.72 -2.24 14.84
N GLN A 154 2.03 -2.03 14.69
CA GLN A 154 2.60 -0.76 14.22
C GLN A 154 2.43 -0.51 12.73
N MET A 155 1.97 -1.48 11.96
CA MET A 155 1.76 -1.35 10.52
C MET A 155 0.35 -0.86 10.19
N THR A 156 0.25 -0.11 9.09
CA THR A 156 -1.01 0.22 8.44
C THR A 156 -1.01 -0.36 7.05
N LEU A 157 -1.90 -1.30 6.78
CA LEU A 157 -2.07 -1.93 5.48
C LEU A 157 -3.16 -1.18 4.71
N ASN A 158 -2.87 -0.77 3.49
CA ASN A 158 -3.82 -0.03 2.65
C ASN A 158 -4.31 -0.92 1.51
N ASN A 159 -5.56 -0.70 1.09
CA ASN A 159 -6.16 -1.40 -0.04
C ASN A 159 -5.99 -2.93 0.06
N VAL A 160 -6.35 -3.48 1.21
CA VAL A 160 -6.28 -4.92 1.44
C VAL A 160 -7.37 -5.60 0.64
N VAL A 161 -6.98 -6.58 -0.17
CA VAL A 161 -7.89 -7.36 -1.03
C VAL A 161 -7.63 -8.83 -0.80
N ILE A 162 -8.64 -9.54 -0.32
CA ILE A 162 -8.62 -10.98 -0.09
C ILE A 162 -9.47 -11.63 -1.19
N VAL A 163 -8.88 -12.52 -1.97
CA VAL A 163 -9.53 -13.24 -3.06
C VAL A 163 -9.76 -14.68 -2.64
N ILE A 164 -11.01 -15.05 -2.58
CA ILE A 164 -11.47 -16.39 -2.16
C ILE A 164 -12.02 -17.11 -3.39
N PRO A 165 -11.46 -18.25 -3.80
CA PRO A 165 -12.05 -19.06 -4.85
C PRO A 165 -13.36 -19.67 -4.37
N LEU A 166 -14.29 -19.86 -5.29
CA LEU A 166 -15.59 -20.46 -5.03
C LEU A 166 -15.82 -21.67 -5.92
N PRO A 167 -16.69 -22.61 -5.51
CA PRO A 167 -17.14 -23.67 -6.37
C PRO A 167 -17.74 -23.13 -7.68
N PRO A 168 -17.56 -23.82 -8.82
CA PRO A 168 -18.17 -23.39 -10.09
C PRO A 168 -19.70 -23.31 -10.00
N ALA A 169 -20.25 -22.31 -10.66
CA ALA A 169 -21.70 -22.07 -10.75
C ALA A 169 -22.43 -21.77 -9.42
N THR A 170 -21.68 -21.48 -8.37
CA THR A 170 -22.20 -21.12 -7.06
C THR A 170 -22.33 -19.62 -6.92
N THR A 171 -23.38 -19.16 -6.24
CA THR A 171 -23.55 -17.76 -5.84
C THR A 171 -23.44 -17.67 -4.32
N PRO A 172 -22.44 -16.95 -3.77
CA PRO A 172 -22.29 -16.81 -2.34
C PRO A 172 -23.40 -15.89 -1.78
N VAL A 173 -23.91 -16.23 -0.60
CA VAL A 173 -24.81 -15.36 0.18
C VAL A 173 -24.02 -14.90 1.41
N VAL A 174 -23.60 -13.63 1.41
CA VAL A 174 -22.83 -13.04 2.50
C VAL A 174 -23.75 -12.62 3.62
N SER A 175 -23.51 -13.13 4.83
CA SER A 175 -24.25 -12.83 6.07
C SER A 175 -23.58 -11.75 6.90
N GLU A 176 -22.24 -11.72 6.91
CA GLU A 176 -21.43 -10.74 7.64
C GLU A 176 -20.22 -10.33 6.80
N CYS A 177 -19.86 -9.03 6.81
CA CYS A 177 -18.69 -8.53 6.10
C CYS A 177 -18.21 -7.23 6.72
N GLU A 178 -16.99 -7.21 7.25
CA GLU A 178 -16.29 -5.98 7.55
C GLU A 178 -15.61 -5.44 6.30
N GLY A 179 -15.88 -4.17 5.94
CA GLY A 179 -15.43 -3.59 4.68
C GLY A 179 -16.45 -3.79 3.56
N SER A 180 -16.01 -4.25 2.40
CA SER A 180 -16.86 -4.48 1.23
C SER A 180 -16.51 -5.77 0.51
N TYR A 181 -17.46 -6.31 -0.25
CA TYR A 181 -17.21 -7.49 -1.06
C TYR A 181 -17.80 -7.36 -2.47
N GLU A 182 -17.23 -8.14 -3.38
CA GLU A 182 -17.72 -8.28 -4.76
C GLU A 182 -17.65 -9.76 -5.19
N TYR A 183 -18.73 -10.26 -5.77
CA TYR A 183 -18.74 -11.58 -6.40
C TYR A 183 -18.42 -11.48 -7.89
N ILE A 184 -17.27 -12.01 -8.31
CA ILE A 184 -16.82 -12.03 -9.70
C ILE A 184 -17.22 -13.37 -10.32
N LYS A 185 -18.44 -13.44 -10.85
CA LYS A 185 -19.02 -14.66 -11.43
C LYS A 185 -18.16 -15.28 -12.53
N SER A 186 -17.55 -14.47 -13.39
CA SER A 186 -16.72 -14.95 -14.51
C SER A 186 -15.46 -15.69 -14.07
N LYS A 187 -15.00 -15.45 -12.83
CA LYS A 187 -13.81 -16.09 -12.23
C LYS A 187 -14.16 -17.08 -11.13
N SER A 188 -15.45 -17.19 -10.75
CA SER A 188 -15.87 -17.91 -9.55
C SER A 188 -15.06 -17.51 -8.32
N GLN A 189 -15.05 -16.21 -8.01
CA GLN A 189 -14.29 -15.65 -6.91
C GLN A 189 -15.15 -14.67 -6.11
N LEU A 190 -15.03 -14.73 -4.77
CA LEU A 190 -15.49 -13.70 -3.87
C LEU A 190 -14.27 -12.84 -3.52
N VAL A 191 -14.37 -11.54 -3.74
CA VAL A 191 -13.33 -10.56 -3.43
C VAL A 191 -13.77 -9.77 -2.22
N TRP A 192 -13.01 -9.83 -1.14
CA TRP A 192 -13.22 -9.07 0.08
C TRP A 192 -12.22 -7.92 0.13
N ALA A 193 -12.69 -6.67 0.27
CA ALA A 193 -11.88 -5.48 0.22
C ALA A 193 -12.02 -4.66 1.51
N ILE A 194 -10.88 -4.33 2.12
CA ILE A 194 -10.76 -3.50 3.32
C ILE A 194 -9.85 -2.32 2.96
N ALA A 195 -10.35 -1.09 3.10
CA ALA A 195 -9.61 0.10 2.68
C ALA A 195 -8.33 0.30 3.49
N VAL A 196 -8.39 0.11 4.80
CA VAL A 196 -7.26 0.25 5.73
C VAL A 196 -7.40 -0.78 6.84
N ILE A 197 -6.31 -1.45 7.19
CA ILE A 197 -6.19 -2.26 8.41
C ILE A 197 -5.05 -1.67 9.24
N ASP A 198 -5.34 -1.32 10.49
CA ASP A 198 -4.41 -0.78 11.47
C ASP A 198 -4.75 -1.29 12.89
N GLU A 199 -4.14 -0.73 13.92
CA GLU A 199 -4.39 -1.12 15.31
C GLU A 199 -5.87 -0.99 15.71
N SER A 200 -6.62 -0.06 15.11
CA SER A 200 -8.03 0.21 15.46
C SER A 200 -9.00 -0.86 14.95
N ASN A 201 -8.63 -1.58 13.89
CA ASN A 201 -9.40 -2.64 13.26
C ASN A 201 -8.53 -3.87 12.92
N LYS A 202 -7.68 -4.25 13.86
CA LYS A 202 -6.67 -5.31 13.69
C LYS A 202 -7.24 -6.72 13.43
N ASN A 203 -8.53 -6.94 13.67
CA ASN A 203 -9.24 -8.16 13.32
C ASN A 203 -10.49 -7.81 12.55
N GLY A 204 -10.90 -8.69 11.65
CA GLY A 204 -12.17 -8.54 10.95
C GLY A 204 -12.62 -9.84 10.30
N THR A 205 -13.93 -9.93 10.03
CA THR A 205 -14.59 -11.16 9.60
C THR A 205 -15.36 -10.99 8.31
N LEU A 206 -15.42 -12.08 7.55
CA LEU A 206 -16.32 -12.29 6.43
C LEU A 206 -16.98 -13.65 6.60
N GLU A 207 -18.33 -13.68 6.65
CA GLU A 207 -19.11 -14.92 6.67
C GLU A 207 -20.02 -15.00 5.45
N PHE A 208 -20.03 -16.14 4.80
CA PHE A 208 -20.93 -16.41 3.68
C PHE A 208 -21.31 -17.88 3.59
N THR A 209 -22.40 -18.15 2.88
CA THR A 209 -22.87 -19.49 2.58
C THR A 209 -22.85 -19.75 1.08
N THR A 210 -22.70 -20.99 0.70
CA THR A 210 -22.81 -21.47 -0.67
C THR A 210 -23.78 -22.65 -0.72
N ASP A 211 -24.53 -22.80 -1.80
CA ASP A 211 -25.49 -23.87 -2.04
C ASP A 211 -24.85 -25.21 -2.41
N ASN A 212 -23.57 -25.19 -2.69
CA ASN A 212 -22.73 -26.37 -2.91
C ASN A 212 -21.29 -26.07 -2.54
N GLY A 213 -20.45 -27.09 -2.50
CA GLY A 213 -19.02 -26.95 -2.30
C GLY A 213 -18.45 -27.90 -1.28
N GLN A 214 -17.18 -28.15 -1.43
CA GLN A 214 -16.35 -28.88 -0.48
C GLN A 214 -15.32 -27.92 0.09
N THR A 215 -14.81 -28.23 1.27
CA THR A 215 -13.81 -27.43 1.98
C THR A 215 -12.65 -26.97 1.09
N ASN A 216 -12.19 -27.81 0.17
CA ASN A 216 -11.05 -27.53 -0.73
C ASN A 216 -11.32 -26.41 -1.75
N HIS A 217 -12.59 -26.09 -2.05
CA HIS A 217 -12.94 -25.11 -3.07
C HIS A 217 -12.60 -23.66 -2.68
N PHE A 218 -12.40 -23.42 -1.38
CA PHE A 218 -12.14 -22.07 -0.86
C PHE A 218 -10.65 -21.77 -0.72
N PHE A 219 -9.79 -22.64 -1.22
CA PHE A 219 -8.34 -22.52 -1.17
C PHE A 219 -7.69 -22.71 -2.55
N PRO A 220 -6.51 -22.12 -2.80
CA PRO A 220 -5.81 -21.16 -1.93
C PRO A 220 -6.50 -19.79 -1.90
N SER A 221 -6.51 -19.15 -0.73
CA SER A 221 -6.93 -17.76 -0.61
C SER A 221 -5.74 -16.82 -0.83
N ILE A 222 -5.95 -15.71 -1.54
CA ILE A 222 -4.90 -14.76 -1.90
C ILE A 222 -5.15 -13.44 -1.21
N VAL A 223 -4.18 -12.98 -0.41
CA VAL A 223 -4.21 -11.66 0.24
C VAL A 223 -3.26 -10.72 -0.47
N ASN A 224 -3.75 -9.58 -0.93
CA ASN A 224 -2.95 -8.51 -1.50
C ASN A 224 -3.14 -7.23 -0.69
N HIS A 225 -2.08 -6.50 -0.42
CA HIS A 225 -2.15 -5.20 0.24
C HIS A 225 -1.02 -4.27 -0.20
N GLU A 226 -1.17 -2.98 0.10
CA GLU A 226 -0.22 -1.94 -0.25
C GLU A 226 0.30 -1.22 1.00
N LEU A 227 1.61 -1.02 1.06
CA LEU A 227 2.28 -0.16 2.02
C LEU A 227 2.78 1.09 1.30
N LYS A 228 2.50 2.27 1.83
CA LYS A 228 2.92 3.55 1.24
C LYS A 228 3.61 4.42 2.26
N ALA A 229 4.74 5.01 1.87
CA ALA A 229 5.41 6.06 2.63
C ALA A 229 5.82 7.20 1.69
N VAL A 230 5.62 8.44 2.13
CA VAL A 230 5.93 9.65 1.35
C VAL A 230 6.83 10.56 2.15
N TRP A 231 7.92 11.01 1.54
CA TRP A 231 8.86 11.98 2.10
C TRP A 231 8.90 13.23 1.24
N GLY A 232 9.00 14.40 1.86
CA GLY A 232 9.11 15.66 1.17
C GLY A 232 10.21 16.55 1.77
N LYS A 233 10.76 17.48 0.98
CA LYS A 233 11.72 18.48 1.42
C LYS A 233 11.11 19.87 1.36
N GLU A 234 11.06 20.58 2.50
CA GLU A 234 10.73 21.99 2.55
C GLU A 234 11.85 22.87 1.96
N ASN A 235 11.45 23.92 1.25
CA ASN A 235 12.34 24.91 0.71
C ASN A 235 12.75 25.90 1.83
N ARG A 236 13.61 25.46 2.77
CA ARG A 236 14.30 26.39 3.67
C ARG A 236 15.50 26.93 2.91
N SER A 237 15.47 28.20 2.59
CA SER A 237 16.58 28.95 2.02
C SER A 237 17.80 28.88 2.96
N LYS A 238 18.62 27.83 2.80
CA LYS A 238 19.95 27.71 3.40
C LYS A 238 20.97 27.63 2.28
N SER A 239 22.03 28.39 2.46
CA SER A 239 23.18 28.56 1.59
C SER A 239 23.71 27.23 1.00
N LEU A 240 24.07 27.27 -0.27
CA LEU A 240 24.84 26.28 -1.00
C LEU A 240 25.97 25.70 -0.13
N GLY A 241 25.84 24.43 0.26
CA GLY A 241 26.93 23.68 0.90
C GLY A 241 26.58 22.73 2.02
N GLU A 242 25.40 22.76 2.61
CA GLU A 242 24.99 21.81 3.65
C GLU A 242 24.08 20.72 3.11
N ALA A 243 24.46 19.47 3.35
CA ALA A 243 23.61 18.31 3.10
C ALA A 243 22.27 18.47 3.84
N ALA A 244 21.18 18.61 3.09
CA ALA A 244 19.87 18.70 3.69
C ALA A 244 19.41 17.32 4.10
N SER A 245 19.17 17.12 5.40
CA SER A 245 18.45 15.95 5.90
C SER A 245 16.99 16.05 5.51
N ILE A 246 16.42 14.97 5.00
CA ILE A 246 14.96 14.82 4.91
C ILE A 246 14.54 14.33 6.28
N GLU A 247 13.79 15.15 7.01
CA GLU A 247 12.99 14.64 8.11
C GLU A 247 11.74 14.00 7.52
N PRO A 248 11.42 12.75 7.87
CA PRO A 248 10.19 12.13 7.41
C PRO A 248 9.02 12.93 7.97
N ASN A 249 8.23 13.57 7.11
CA ASN A 249 6.87 13.92 7.49
C ASN A 249 6.11 12.60 7.59
N LEU A 250 5.90 12.16 8.82
CA LEU A 250 5.24 10.94 9.23
C LEU A 250 3.84 10.82 8.64
N ILE A 251 3.75 10.25 7.46
CA ILE A 251 2.57 9.56 7.01
C ILE A 251 3.03 8.12 6.73
N ASN A 252 3.07 7.33 7.80
CA ASN A 252 3.42 5.91 7.84
C ASN A 252 4.91 5.53 7.70
N GLU A 253 5.57 5.28 8.83
CA GLU A 253 6.98 4.84 8.92
C GLU A 253 7.25 3.38 8.51
N ASN A 254 6.35 2.71 7.82
CA ASN A 254 6.29 1.26 7.74
C ASN A 254 6.95 0.61 6.52
N SER A 255 7.82 1.30 5.77
CA SER A 255 8.73 0.61 4.86
C SER A 255 10.02 0.24 5.61
N GLU A 256 10.12 -1.02 6.06
CA GLU A 256 11.29 -1.49 6.81
C GLU A 256 12.50 -1.78 5.92
N PHE A 257 12.30 -2.00 4.62
CA PHE A 257 13.35 -2.51 3.73
C PHE A 257 14.27 -1.41 3.18
N LEU A 258 13.72 -0.32 2.65
CA LEU A 258 14.50 0.74 2.00
C LEU A 258 13.96 2.12 2.36
N LYS A 259 14.74 2.88 3.15
CA LYS A 259 14.37 4.24 3.57
C LYS A 259 15.31 5.27 2.95
N PRO A 260 14.81 6.39 2.39
CA PRO A 260 15.65 7.52 2.03
C PRO A 260 16.21 8.17 3.31
N ASN A 261 17.52 8.38 3.34
CA ASN A 261 18.23 8.86 4.51
C ASN A 261 18.66 10.33 4.37
N ARG A 262 19.11 10.73 3.17
CA ARG A 262 19.52 12.10 2.85
C ARG A 262 19.29 12.43 1.37
N VAL A 263 18.96 13.69 1.10
CA VAL A 263 18.94 14.24 -0.26
C VAL A 263 20.02 15.30 -0.35
N HIS A 264 20.92 15.16 -1.34
CA HIS A 264 21.95 16.11 -1.66
C HIS A 264 21.60 16.83 -2.98
N LEU A 265 21.95 18.11 -3.07
CA LEU A 265 21.85 18.92 -4.30
C LEU A 265 23.07 18.70 -5.19
#